data_5d45a22c57995242b3d2a61b403bc809
#
_entry.id   5d45a22c57995242b3d2a61b403bc809
#
_cell.length_a   1.000
_cell.length_b   1.000
_cell.length_c   1.000
_cell.angle_alpha   90.00
_cell.angle_beta   90.00
_cell.angle_gamma   90.00
#
_symmetry.space_group_name_H-M   'P 1'
#
loop_
_entity.id
_entity.type
_entity.pdbx_description
1 polymer ?
#
loop_
_entity_poly.entity_id
_entity_poly.type
_entity_poly.pdbx_seq_one_letter_code
_entity_poly.pdbx_strand_id
1 'polypeptide(L)'
;MAIGINKSQFMKKYIANIITGSRIIFSLPLLFIPLSSAWFYVFYLFCGFTDMIDGTIARKTEAVSKFGARLDTVADFVFMFICSIKMLPLIHIPVWLWVWIIIVALIKIFNIALVFIHKKKLISIHSVLNKTTGFTLFIMPLSLTFIKTTYSVVTVCVLATIAVMQEVYFIAKGQEAL
;
A
#
# COMPACT_ATOMS: atom_id res chain seq x y z
N MET A 1 25.18 -32.66 -0.21
CA MET A 1 25.61 -31.51 0.60
C MET A 1 24.34 -30.82 1.13
N ALA A 2 23.88 -31.17 2.32
CA ALA A 2 22.64 -30.65 2.90
C ALA A 2 22.91 -29.22 3.40
N ILE A 3 22.31 -28.21 2.75
CA ILE A 3 22.37 -26.83 3.19
C ILE A 3 21.54 -26.77 4.47
N GLY A 4 22.19 -26.73 5.63
CA GLY A 4 21.58 -26.57 6.93
C GLY A 4 20.84 -25.25 6.97
N ILE A 5 19.54 -25.30 6.77
CA ILE A 5 18.67 -24.15 6.97
C ILE A 5 18.82 -23.74 8.44
N ASN A 6 19.40 -22.58 8.67
CA ASN A 6 19.63 -22.07 10.02
C ASN A 6 18.28 -21.98 10.74
N LYS A 7 18.15 -22.69 11.88
CA LYS A 7 16.92 -22.75 12.70
C LYS A 7 16.35 -21.36 13.00
N SER A 8 17.20 -20.35 13.09
CA SER A 8 16.84 -18.95 13.24
C SER A 8 16.11 -18.36 12.00
N GLN A 9 16.57 -18.70 10.79
CA GLN A 9 15.90 -18.24 9.56
C GLN A 9 14.55 -18.93 9.35
N PHE A 10 14.44 -20.19 9.72
CA PHE A 10 13.18 -20.93 9.67
C PHE A 10 12.15 -20.32 10.60
N MET A 11 12.51 -20.02 11.85
CA MET A 11 11.60 -19.37 12.81
C MET A 11 11.15 -17.97 12.34
N LYS A 12 12.05 -17.16 11.83
CA LYS A 12 11.71 -15.81 11.32
C LYS A 12 10.71 -15.84 10.16
N LYS A 13 10.84 -16.81 9.27
CA LYS A 13 9.91 -17.04 8.17
C LYS A 13 8.50 -17.40 8.66
N TYR A 14 8.40 -18.26 9.69
CA TYR A 14 7.11 -18.61 10.29
C TYR A 14 6.46 -17.42 10.98
N ILE A 15 7.24 -16.63 11.72
CA ILE A 15 6.74 -15.42 12.40
C ILE A 15 6.20 -14.42 11.38
N ALA A 16 6.91 -14.16 10.29
CA ALA A 16 6.43 -13.27 9.23
C ALA A 16 5.09 -13.77 8.64
N ASN A 17 4.99 -15.05 8.31
CA ASN A 17 3.75 -15.61 7.75
C ASN A 17 2.58 -15.59 8.75
N ILE A 18 2.84 -15.75 10.05
CA ILE A 18 1.81 -15.64 11.11
C ILE A 18 1.32 -14.19 11.21
N ILE A 19 2.24 -13.23 11.20
CA ILE A 19 1.89 -11.80 11.24
C ILE A 19 1.03 -11.43 10.03
N THR A 20 1.45 -11.83 8.83
CA THR A 20 0.69 -11.59 7.60
C THR A 20 -0.69 -12.29 7.63
N GLY A 21 -0.75 -13.54 8.10
CA GLY A 21 -2.02 -14.27 8.25
C GLY A 21 -2.96 -13.61 9.28
N SER A 22 -2.41 -13.08 10.37
CA SER A 22 -3.19 -12.34 11.37
C SER A 22 -3.84 -11.08 10.77
N ARG A 23 -3.19 -10.40 9.83
CA ARG A 23 -3.77 -9.24 9.12
C ARG A 23 -5.08 -9.59 8.41
N ILE A 24 -5.16 -10.75 7.75
CA ILE A 24 -6.41 -11.21 7.11
C ILE A 24 -7.51 -11.38 8.17
N ILE A 25 -7.20 -12.05 9.28
CA ILE A 25 -8.18 -12.29 10.35
C ILE A 25 -8.65 -10.97 10.98
N PHE A 26 -7.73 -10.05 11.26
CA PHE A 26 -8.06 -8.76 11.89
C PHE A 26 -8.65 -7.74 10.91
N SER A 27 -8.53 -7.94 9.61
CA SER A 27 -9.22 -7.10 8.61
C SER A 27 -10.71 -7.43 8.48
N LEU A 28 -11.13 -8.69 8.71
CA LEU A 28 -12.54 -9.10 8.59
C LEU A 28 -13.49 -8.33 9.53
N PRO A 29 -13.18 -8.12 10.83
CA PRO A 29 -14.00 -7.30 11.72
C PRO A 29 -14.27 -5.89 11.21
N LEU A 30 -13.35 -5.30 10.42
CA LEU A 30 -13.55 -3.97 9.84
C LEU A 30 -14.80 -3.88 8.96
N LEU A 31 -15.26 -4.97 8.36
CA LEU A 31 -16.51 -5.01 7.58
C LEU A 31 -17.73 -4.71 8.45
N PHE A 32 -17.73 -5.14 9.70
CA PHE A 32 -18.89 -5.06 10.58
C PHE A 32 -18.84 -3.86 11.53
N ILE A 33 -17.65 -3.40 11.91
CA ILE A 33 -17.46 -2.29 12.84
C ILE A 33 -17.77 -0.97 12.14
N PRO A 34 -18.62 -0.08 12.71
CA PRO A 34 -18.87 1.25 12.16
C PRO A 34 -17.59 2.10 12.13
N LEU A 35 -17.43 2.97 11.09
CA LEU A 35 -16.29 3.89 11.00
C LEU A 35 -16.20 4.89 12.16
N SER A 36 -17.33 5.21 12.79
CA SER A 36 -17.37 6.10 13.97
C SER A 36 -16.84 5.43 15.25
N SER A 37 -16.65 4.12 15.23
CA SER A 37 -16.19 3.37 16.41
C SER A 37 -14.67 3.45 16.57
N ALA A 38 -14.19 3.68 17.81
CA ALA A 38 -12.76 3.61 18.13
C ALA A 38 -12.14 2.24 17.77
N TRP A 39 -12.92 1.16 17.88
CA TRP A 39 -12.47 -0.18 17.51
C TRP A 39 -12.11 -0.32 16.03
N PHE A 40 -12.80 0.43 15.14
CA PHE A 40 -12.43 0.44 13.73
C PHE A 40 -10.98 0.92 13.56
N TYR A 41 -10.62 2.01 14.21
CA TYR A 41 -9.27 2.58 14.11
C TYR A 41 -8.22 1.69 14.77
N VAL A 42 -8.57 1.00 15.86
CA VAL A 42 -7.66 0.03 16.50
C VAL A 42 -7.31 -1.10 15.53
N PHE A 43 -8.32 -1.75 14.94
CA PHE A 43 -8.09 -2.83 13.97
C PHE A 43 -7.40 -2.33 12.69
N TYR A 44 -7.78 -1.14 12.21
CA TYR A 44 -7.18 -0.52 11.04
C TYR A 44 -5.69 -0.26 11.24
N LEU A 45 -5.33 0.40 12.34
CA LEU A 45 -3.93 0.69 12.67
C LEU A 45 -3.15 -0.60 12.93
N PHE A 46 -3.75 -1.58 13.59
CA PHE A 46 -3.10 -2.88 13.80
C PHE A 46 -2.75 -3.53 12.46
N CYS A 47 -3.66 -3.58 11.50
CA CYS A 47 -3.40 -4.13 10.18
C CYS A 47 -2.28 -3.36 9.45
N GLY A 48 -2.27 -2.03 9.51
CA GLY A 48 -1.23 -1.22 8.89
C GLY A 48 0.14 -1.36 9.57
N PHE A 49 0.19 -1.46 10.90
CA PHE A 49 1.45 -1.68 11.61
C PHE A 49 2.02 -3.07 11.36
N THR A 50 1.18 -4.10 11.29
CA THR A 50 1.64 -5.46 10.96
C THR A 50 2.26 -5.51 9.57
N ASP A 51 1.72 -4.80 8.57
CA ASP A 51 2.29 -4.66 7.23
C ASP A 51 3.68 -4.01 7.25
N MET A 52 3.85 -2.94 8.03
CA MET A 52 5.17 -2.29 8.16
C MET A 52 6.20 -3.20 8.83
N ILE A 53 5.78 -4.01 9.79
CA ILE A 53 6.67 -4.89 10.56
C ILE A 53 7.12 -6.09 9.72
N ASP A 54 6.18 -6.81 9.09
CA ASP A 54 6.51 -8.01 8.32
C ASP A 54 7.33 -7.67 7.06
N GLY A 55 7.01 -6.58 6.35
CA GLY A 55 7.81 -6.06 5.26
C GLY A 55 9.22 -5.65 5.69
N THR A 56 9.40 -5.15 6.91
CA THR A 56 10.72 -4.82 7.45
C THR A 56 11.51 -6.07 7.85
N ILE A 57 10.85 -7.04 8.48
CA ILE A 57 11.45 -8.33 8.83
C ILE A 57 11.87 -9.08 7.56
N ALA A 58 11.01 -9.18 6.56
CA ALA A 58 11.29 -9.86 5.31
C ALA A 58 12.52 -9.27 4.60
N ARG A 59 12.65 -7.94 4.54
CA ARG A 59 13.81 -7.25 3.94
C ARG A 59 15.11 -7.48 4.69
N LYS A 60 15.08 -7.46 6.02
CA LYS A 60 16.30 -7.62 6.86
C LYS A 60 16.82 -9.05 6.94
N THR A 61 15.98 -10.04 6.63
CA THR A 61 16.34 -11.44 6.90
C THR A 61 16.66 -12.24 5.64
N GLU A 62 16.54 -11.63 4.44
CA GLU A 62 16.65 -12.34 3.14
C GLU A 62 15.81 -13.62 3.06
N ALA A 63 14.87 -13.79 4.01
CA ALA A 63 14.06 -14.99 4.18
C ALA A 63 12.71 -14.90 3.43
N VAL A 64 12.70 -14.17 2.30
CA VAL A 64 11.49 -14.03 1.47
C VAL A 64 11.18 -15.39 0.82
N SER A 65 10.18 -16.08 1.36
CA SER A 65 9.68 -17.27 0.68
C SER A 65 8.66 -16.89 -0.38
N LYS A 66 8.64 -17.65 -1.50
CA LYS A 66 7.61 -17.46 -2.54
C LYS A 66 6.19 -17.55 -1.99
N PHE A 67 5.97 -18.38 -0.97
CA PHE A 67 4.67 -18.51 -0.28
C PHE A 67 4.37 -17.27 0.57
N GLY A 68 5.32 -16.81 1.39
CA GLY A 68 5.14 -15.61 2.22
C GLY A 68 4.84 -14.36 1.39
N ALA A 69 5.56 -14.17 0.28
CA ALA A 69 5.29 -13.04 -0.62
C ALA A 69 3.89 -13.09 -1.26
N ARG A 70 3.39 -14.28 -1.61
CA ARG A 70 2.01 -14.44 -2.10
C ARG A 70 0.97 -14.17 -1.01
N LEU A 71 1.22 -14.69 0.20
CA LEU A 71 0.33 -14.48 1.34
C LEU A 71 0.23 -13.00 1.68
N ASP A 72 1.36 -12.28 1.66
CA ASP A 72 1.43 -10.84 1.86
C ASP A 72 0.60 -10.08 0.83
N THR A 73 0.79 -10.37 -0.45
CA THR A 73 -0.01 -9.77 -1.53
C THR A 73 -1.52 -10.02 -1.33
N VAL A 74 -1.91 -11.23 -0.91
CA VAL A 74 -3.32 -11.55 -0.64
C VAL A 74 -3.84 -10.78 0.58
N ALA A 75 -3.05 -10.69 1.65
CA ALA A 75 -3.43 -9.98 2.86
C ALA A 75 -3.63 -8.47 2.58
N ASP A 76 -2.72 -7.86 1.82
CA ASP A 76 -2.82 -6.47 1.40
C ASP A 76 -4.06 -6.24 0.53
N PHE A 77 -4.30 -7.12 -0.43
CA PHE A 77 -5.48 -7.02 -1.29
C PHE A 77 -6.78 -7.11 -0.49
N VAL A 78 -6.88 -8.08 0.44
CA VAL A 78 -8.07 -8.25 1.31
C VAL A 78 -8.27 -7.01 2.18
N PHE A 79 -7.22 -6.53 2.83
CA PHE A 79 -7.29 -5.33 3.67
C PHE A 79 -7.72 -4.11 2.87
N MET A 80 -7.08 -3.86 1.72
CA MET A 80 -7.39 -2.72 0.85
C MET A 80 -8.84 -2.81 0.30
N PHE A 81 -9.29 -4.01 -0.08
CA PHE A 81 -10.65 -4.24 -0.58
C PHE A 81 -11.70 -3.95 0.49
N ILE A 82 -11.49 -4.43 1.72
CA ILE A 82 -12.38 -4.19 2.86
C ILE A 82 -12.45 -2.68 3.17
N CYS A 83 -11.31 -2.01 3.23
CA CYS A 83 -11.26 -0.56 3.45
C CYS A 83 -11.99 0.20 2.33
N SER A 84 -11.80 -0.19 1.07
CA SER A 84 -12.46 0.44 -0.07
C SER A 84 -13.98 0.30 0.01
N ILE A 85 -14.51 -0.90 0.29
CA ILE A 85 -15.95 -1.12 0.45
C ILE A 85 -16.53 -0.26 1.56
N LYS A 86 -15.83 -0.16 2.69
CA LYS A 86 -16.29 0.64 3.85
C LYS A 86 -16.26 2.14 3.59
N MET A 87 -15.25 2.61 2.88
CA MET A 87 -15.03 4.03 2.69
C MET A 87 -15.78 4.59 1.49
N LEU A 88 -15.95 3.79 0.42
CA LEU A 88 -16.56 4.24 -0.84
C LEU A 88 -17.94 4.92 -0.65
N PRO A 89 -18.87 4.42 0.19
CA PRO A 89 -20.15 5.06 0.41
C PRO A 89 -20.07 6.41 1.14
N LEU A 90 -18.97 6.65 1.86
CA LEU A 90 -18.76 7.86 2.67
C LEU A 90 -17.99 8.94 1.94
N ILE A 91 -17.35 8.57 0.84
CA ILE A 91 -16.56 9.49 0.03
C ILE A 91 -17.49 10.25 -0.93
N HIS A 92 -18.15 11.27 -0.41
CA HIS A 92 -18.87 12.23 -1.24
C HIS A 92 -17.89 13.28 -1.75
N ILE A 93 -17.28 12.98 -2.92
CA ILE A 93 -16.37 13.91 -3.58
C ILE A 93 -17.01 14.49 -4.84
N PRO A 94 -16.74 15.74 -5.16
CA PRO A 94 -17.24 16.36 -6.38
C PRO A 94 -16.65 15.70 -7.63
N VAL A 95 -17.39 15.76 -8.74
CA VAL A 95 -17.03 15.11 -10.00
C VAL A 95 -15.63 15.50 -10.50
N TRP A 96 -15.22 16.76 -10.30
CA TRP A 96 -13.89 17.23 -10.73
C TRP A 96 -12.73 16.49 -10.03
N LEU A 97 -12.91 16.04 -8.79
CA LEU A 97 -11.93 15.23 -8.09
C LEU A 97 -11.85 13.81 -8.67
N TRP A 98 -12.95 13.22 -9.06
CA TRP A 98 -12.96 11.94 -9.78
C TRP A 98 -12.18 12.02 -11.09
N VAL A 99 -12.42 13.09 -11.85
CA VAL A 99 -11.66 13.34 -13.10
C VAL A 99 -10.17 13.45 -12.81
N TRP A 100 -9.78 14.18 -11.76
CA TRP A 100 -8.37 14.31 -11.36
C TRP A 100 -7.75 12.97 -10.97
N ILE A 101 -8.41 12.17 -10.14
CA ILE A 101 -7.95 10.83 -9.74
C ILE A 101 -7.75 9.94 -10.98
N ILE A 102 -8.71 9.94 -11.91
CA ILE A 102 -8.62 9.13 -13.12
C ILE A 102 -7.44 9.56 -13.98
N ILE A 103 -7.22 10.86 -14.18
CA ILE A 103 -6.08 11.38 -14.96
C ILE A 103 -4.76 10.91 -14.33
N VAL A 104 -4.58 11.10 -13.02
CA VAL A 104 -3.36 10.69 -12.31
C VAL A 104 -3.16 9.17 -12.40
N ALA A 105 -4.21 8.38 -12.25
CA ALA A 105 -4.16 6.92 -12.39
C ALA A 105 -3.75 6.49 -13.81
N LEU A 106 -4.30 7.12 -14.85
CA LEU A 106 -3.96 6.82 -16.24
C LEU A 106 -2.49 7.14 -16.55
N ILE A 107 -1.99 8.29 -16.07
CA ILE A 107 -0.57 8.66 -16.24
C ILE A 107 0.32 7.63 -15.51
N LYS A 108 -0.07 7.21 -14.31
CA LYS A 108 0.68 6.19 -13.55
C LYS A 108 0.72 4.85 -14.27
N ILE A 109 -0.40 4.38 -14.80
CA ILE A 109 -0.47 3.15 -15.61
C ILE A 109 0.41 3.27 -16.84
N PHE A 110 0.37 4.41 -17.52
CA PHE A 110 1.20 4.68 -18.69
C PHE A 110 2.69 4.65 -18.34
N ASN A 111 3.11 5.26 -17.24
CA ASN A 111 4.49 5.22 -16.76
C ASN A 111 4.96 3.78 -16.48
N ILE A 112 4.14 2.98 -15.82
CA ILE A 112 4.44 1.56 -15.54
C ILE A 112 4.59 0.79 -16.86
N ALA A 113 3.68 1.00 -17.81
CA ALA A 113 3.74 0.37 -19.12
C ALA A 113 5.01 0.75 -19.90
N LEU A 114 5.40 2.03 -19.88
CA LEU A 114 6.64 2.50 -20.51
C LEU A 114 7.88 1.82 -19.91
N VAL A 115 7.96 1.77 -18.57
CA VAL A 115 9.08 1.10 -17.88
C VAL A 115 9.13 -0.38 -18.24
N PHE A 116 7.97 -1.05 -18.28
CA PHE A 116 7.89 -2.46 -18.66
C PHE A 116 8.36 -2.74 -20.09
N ILE A 117 7.96 -1.88 -21.05
CA ILE A 117 8.35 -2.02 -22.46
C ILE A 117 9.87 -1.80 -22.63
N HIS A 118 10.45 -0.78 -21.97
CA HIS A 118 11.85 -0.44 -22.14
C HIS A 118 12.81 -1.38 -21.41
N LYS A 119 12.47 -1.81 -20.20
CA LYS A 119 13.37 -2.60 -19.34
C LYS A 119 13.03 -4.09 -19.25
N LYS A 120 11.90 -4.53 -19.83
CA LYS A 120 11.36 -5.92 -19.74
C LYS A 120 11.30 -6.45 -18.30
N LYS A 121 11.28 -5.57 -17.30
CA LYS A 121 11.15 -5.85 -15.87
C LYS A 121 10.18 -4.87 -15.26
N LEU A 122 9.30 -5.36 -14.38
CA LEU A 122 8.48 -4.51 -13.52
C LEU A 122 9.39 -3.89 -12.44
N ILE A 123 10.01 -2.77 -12.79
CA ILE A 123 10.80 -1.99 -11.83
C ILE A 123 9.86 -0.89 -11.34
N SER A 124 9.41 -1.01 -10.10
CA SER A 124 8.72 0.10 -9.43
C SER A 124 9.76 1.17 -9.11
N ILE A 125 9.51 2.38 -9.60
CA ILE A 125 10.34 3.54 -9.23
C ILE A 125 10.03 3.86 -7.78
N HIS A 126 10.90 3.42 -6.87
CA HIS A 126 10.79 3.69 -5.43
C HIS A 126 11.16 5.14 -5.12
N SER A 127 10.33 6.08 -5.54
CA SER A 127 10.47 7.47 -5.15
C SER A 127 10.00 7.70 -3.71
N VAL A 128 10.69 8.58 -2.99
CA VAL A 128 10.25 9.05 -1.67
C VAL A 128 8.83 9.60 -1.74
N LEU A 129 8.48 10.30 -2.83
CA LEU A 129 7.13 10.84 -3.06
C LEU A 129 6.07 9.73 -3.19
N ASN A 130 6.38 8.60 -3.83
CA ASN A 130 5.47 7.47 -3.89
C ASN A 130 5.21 6.88 -2.50
N LYS A 131 6.25 6.75 -1.66
CA LYS A 131 6.11 6.31 -0.27
C LYS A 131 5.28 7.29 0.55
N THR A 132 5.53 8.59 0.38
CA THR A 132 4.76 9.64 1.07
C THR A 132 3.31 9.64 0.64
N THR A 133 3.02 9.47 -0.65
CA THR A 133 1.65 9.38 -1.16
C THR A 133 0.93 8.15 -0.59
N GLY A 134 1.59 6.99 -0.55
CA GLY A 134 1.05 5.77 0.06
C GLY A 134 0.77 5.95 1.56
N PHE A 135 1.70 6.57 2.28
CA PHE A 135 1.52 6.87 3.70
C PHE A 135 0.37 7.86 3.94
N THR A 136 0.24 8.91 3.10
CA THR A 136 -0.87 9.87 3.19
C THR A 136 -2.20 9.20 2.88
N LEU A 137 -2.24 8.27 1.91
CA LEU A 137 -3.41 7.48 1.60
C LEU A 137 -3.80 6.57 2.78
N PHE A 138 -2.81 6.00 3.47
CA PHE A 138 -3.04 5.21 4.69
C PHE A 138 -3.56 6.06 5.85
N ILE A 139 -3.13 7.32 6.00
CA ILE A 139 -3.65 8.22 7.05
C ILE A 139 -5.03 8.77 6.69
N MET A 140 -5.41 8.80 5.43
CA MET A 140 -6.67 9.41 4.97
C MET A 140 -7.91 8.93 5.76
N PRO A 141 -8.15 7.62 6.02
CA PRO A 141 -9.29 7.17 6.81
C PRO A 141 -9.36 7.77 8.21
N LEU A 142 -8.20 7.95 8.85
CA LEU A 142 -8.12 8.56 10.17
C LEU A 142 -8.49 10.05 10.13
N SER A 143 -8.14 10.73 9.05
CA SER A 143 -8.43 12.17 8.88
C SER A 143 -9.91 12.45 8.62
N LEU A 144 -10.67 11.48 8.08
CA LEU A 144 -12.10 11.67 7.75
C LEU A 144 -12.98 11.98 8.96
N THR A 145 -12.52 11.62 10.17
CA THR A 145 -13.25 11.93 11.41
C THR A 145 -13.16 13.41 11.77
N PHE A 146 -12.10 14.11 11.36
CA PHE A 146 -11.80 15.47 11.78
C PHE A 146 -11.86 16.49 10.62
N ILE A 147 -11.66 16.03 9.40
CA ILE A 147 -11.48 16.87 8.21
C ILE A 147 -12.49 16.45 7.14
N LYS A 148 -13.09 17.44 6.44
CA LYS A 148 -13.97 17.14 5.30
C LYS A 148 -13.23 16.30 4.25
N THR A 149 -13.86 15.23 3.81
CA THR A 149 -13.33 14.26 2.83
C THR A 149 -12.68 14.94 1.61
N THR A 150 -13.26 16.03 1.13
CA THR A 150 -12.74 16.78 -0.03
C THR A 150 -11.30 17.24 0.19
N TYR A 151 -10.97 17.80 1.36
CA TYR A 151 -9.61 18.29 1.63
C TYR A 151 -8.60 17.15 1.75
N SER A 152 -8.97 16.04 2.40
CA SER A 152 -8.12 14.86 2.50
C SER A 152 -7.82 14.28 1.12
N VAL A 153 -8.83 14.17 0.25
CA VAL A 153 -8.66 13.66 -1.12
C VAL A 153 -7.81 14.61 -1.95
N VAL A 154 -8.03 15.93 -1.87
CA VAL A 154 -7.20 16.93 -2.57
C VAL A 154 -5.74 16.80 -2.18
N THR A 155 -5.44 16.66 -0.89
CA THR A 155 -4.05 16.48 -0.42
C THR A 155 -3.40 15.24 -1.05
N VAL A 156 -4.11 14.11 -1.08
CA VAL A 156 -3.62 12.89 -1.72
C VAL A 156 -3.41 13.10 -3.23
N CYS A 157 -4.35 13.75 -3.92
CA CYS A 157 -4.26 14.03 -5.36
C CYS A 157 -3.06 14.92 -5.70
N VAL A 158 -2.81 15.96 -4.91
CA VAL A 158 -1.64 16.84 -5.09
C VAL A 158 -0.35 16.05 -4.96
N LEU A 159 -0.19 15.28 -3.87
CA LEU A 159 1.00 14.46 -3.65
C LEU A 159 1.17 13.40 -4.75
N ALA A 160 0.09 12.74 -5.15
CA ALA A 160 0.11 11.76 -6.23
C ALA A 160 0.51 12.40 -7.57
N THR A 161 0.03 13.61 -7.87
CA THR A 161 0.40 14.34 -9.08
C THR A 161 1.90 14.67 -9.10
N ILE A 162 2.44 15.17 -7.99
CA ILE A 162 3.87 15.48 -7.88
C ILE A 162 4.70 14.18 -8.03
N ALA A 163 4.25 13.08 -7.40
CA ALA A 163 4.93 11.80 -7.50
C ALA A 163 4.96 11.26 -8.94
N VAL A 164 3.83 11.34 -9.66
CA VAL A 164 3.73 10.90 -11.05
C VAL A 164 4.57 11.78 -11.99
N MET A 165 4.60 13.09 -11.77
CA MET A 165 5.47 13.99 -12.54
C MET A 165 6.95 13.70 -12.29
N GLN A 166 7.34 13.40 -11.06
CA GLN A 166 8.70 12.97 -10.75
C GLN A 166 9.05 11.65 -11.46
N GLU A 167 8.12 10.68 -11.49
CA GLU A 167 8.32 9.42 -12.23
C GLU A 167 8.56 9.68 -13.74
N VAL A 168 7.74 10.52 -14.37
CA VAL A 168 7.91 10.92 -15.79
C VAL A 168 9.30 11.51 -16.02
N TYR A 169 9.74 12.40 -15.13
CA TYR A 169 11.06 13.05 -15.25
C TYR A 169 12.21 12.03 -15.15
N PHE A 170 12.14 11.06 -14.22
CA PHE A 170 13.17 10.02 -14.10
C PHE A 170 13.17 9.07 -15.30
N ILE A 171 11.99 8.71 -15.81
CA ILE A 171 11.87 7.87 -17.02
C ILE A 171 12.49 8.61 -18.22
N ALA A 172 12.20 9.90 -18.39
CA ALA A 172 12.75 10.70 -19.49
C ALA A 172 14.28 10.85 -19.43
N LYS A 173 14.87 10.90 -18.22
CA LYS A 173 16.33 10.95 -18.02
C LYS A 173 17.03 9.60 -18.05
N GLY A 174 16.29 8.49 -18.14
CA GLY A 174 16.86 7.15 -18.06
C GLY A 174 17.49 6.82 -16.68
N GLN A 175 17.23 7.65 -15.68
CA GLN A 175 17.76 7.48 -14.31
C GLN A 175 16.89 6.50 -13.53
N GLU A 176 17.53 5.55 -12.87
CA GLU A 176 16.87 4.76 -11.82
C GLU A 176 16.75 5.66 -10.58
N ALA A 177 15.54 5.86 -10.08
CA ALA A 177 15.37 6.48 -8.77
C ALA A 177 15.99 5.57 -7.72
N LEU A 178 16.99 6.06 -7.03
CA LEU A 178 17.65 5.44 -5.88
C LEU A 178 16.68 5.27 -4.70
#